data_025299a4cc8cf7e03fcc8fd8fff55ee5
#
_entry.id   025299a4cc8cf7e03fcc8fd8fff55ee5
#
_cell.length_a   1.000
_cell.length_b   1.000
_cell.length_c   1.000
_cell.angle_alpha   90.00
_cell.angle_beta   90.00
_cell.angle_gamma   90.00
#
_symmetry.space_group_name_H-M   'P 1'
#
loop_
_entity.id
_entity.type
_entity.pdbx_description
1 polymer ?
#
loop_
_entity_poly.entity_id
_entity_poly.type
_entity_poly.pdbx_seq_one_letter_code
_entity_poly.pdbx_strand_id
1 'polypeptide(L)'
;MSLESPDNILNVRNAVLKVSRVEMNTLSANTVEMNTLSANTVSSNLTVAGNVSLTGTGSLTVPVGTTAQRPATSLSGMVRFNTTVNKLEFYNGTVWMGVGGTSATGGTVTDAGGYRIHTFTTSGTFTVSSGGEVEYLLVAGGGSGSIGRNDNNVPGGGGGAGGMLTGTFTSLSSDSYTITIGAGGALVSYNGSGTEGNPGTNSIFHTAVAIGGGRGRLNNLTSNGDGGSGGGSGGGGINTAPAKDGGSGTAGQGNDGGRAAPYTSNGSSNNAGGGGGGAGGAGNDAASGVGGAGGNGLISSISGSSITYAGGGGGSGATSGSGGSGGGGSGNTNTSSATSGTDGLGGGGGGARGGGGGASGAGGDGIVIIRYLL
;
A
#
# COMPACT_ATOMS: atom_id res chain seq x y z
N MET A 1 -67.33 -19.20 23.32
CA MET A 1 -68.33 -18.68 22.35
C MET A 1 -67.73 -18.90 20.98
N SER A 2 -68.25 -19.86 20.23
CA SER A 2 -67.82 -20.10 18.86
C SER A 2 -68.61 -19.14 17.98
N LEU A 3 -67.97 -18.26 17.30
CA LEU A 3 -68.58 -17.37 16.29
C LEU A 3 -68.34 -18.04 14.93
N GLU A 4 -69.27 -18.94 14.54
CA GLU A 4 -69.27 -19.49 13.20
C GLU A 4 -70.20 -18.65 12.34
N SER A 5 -69.64 -18.03 11.30
CA SER A 5 -70.39 -17.48 10.15
C SER A 5 -70.26 -18.40 8.97
N PRO A 6 -71.30 -18.61 8.17
CA PRO A 6 -71.25 -19.48 6.98
C PRO A 6 -70.13 -19.06 5.98
N ASP A 7 -69.67 -17.83 6.05
CA ASP A 7 -68.67 -17.29 5.14
C ASP A 7 -67.30 -17.06 5.84
N ASN A 8 -67.11 -17.54 7.05
CA ASN A 8 -65.89 -17.30 7.87
C ASN A 8 -65.48 -15.80 7.98
N ILE A 9 -66.44 -14.90 7.88
CA ILE A 9 -66.21 -13.47 7.95
C ILE A 9 -66.72 -12.95 9.29
N LEU A 10 -65.80 -12.53 10.15
CA LEU A 10 -66.08 -11.84 11.41
C LEU A 10 -66.16 -10.34 11.16
N ASN A 11 -67.40 -9.79 11.13
CA ASN A 11 -67.63 -8.35 11.06
C ASN A 11 -67.73 -7.79 12.48
N VAL A 12 -66.65 -7.18 12.98
CA VAL A 12 -66.63 -6.49 14.26
C VAL A 12 -66.55 -4.97 14.01
N ARG A 13 -67.67 -4.28 14.19
CA ARG A 13 -67.69 -2.78 14.17
C ARG A 13 -67.77 -2.27 15.63
N ASN A 14 -66.85 -1.43 16.02
CA ASN A 14 -66.79 -0.76 17.32
C ASN A 14 -66.87 -1.66 18.56
N ALA A 15 -66.35 -2.91 18.49
CA ALA A 15 -66.25 -3.79 19.61
C ALA A 15 -64.80 -4.13 19.96
N VAL A 16 -64.45 -4.17 21.25
CA VAL A 16 -63.15 -4.65 21.70
C VAL A 16 -63.26 -6.15 21.81
N LEU A 17 -62.66 -6.87 20.90
CA LEU A 17 -62.57 -8.33 20.96
C LEU A 17 -61.40 -8.71 21.89
N LYS A 18 -61.69 -9.16 23.08
CA LYS A 18 -60.71 -9.75 24.04
C LYS A 18 -60.73 -11.26 23.87
N VAL A 19 -59.79 -11.78 23.08
CA VAL A 19 -59.62 -13.26 22.92
C VAL A 19 -58.19 -13.61 23.31
N SER A 20 -58.03 -14.75 23.98
CA SER A 20 -56.73 -15.30 24.32
C SER A 20 -55.96 -15.83 23.09
N ARG A 21 -56.67 -16.19 22.03
CA ARG A 21 -56.10 -16.65 20.77
C ARG A 21 -57.10 -16.42 19.63
N VAL A 22 -56.61 -15.88 18.53
CA VAL A 22 -57.32 -15.81 17.24
C VAL A 22 -56.53 -16.65 16.22
N GLU A 23 -57.13 -17.68 15.73
CA GLU A 23 -56.62 -18.47 14.58
C GLU A 23 -57.32 -18.01 13.31
N MET A 24 -56.59 -17.41 12.40
CA MET A 24 -57.10 -16.99 11.09
C MET A 24 -56.24 -17.57 10.02
N ASN A 25 -56.85 -18.27 9.09
CA ASN A 25 -56.13 -18.75 7.90
C ASN A 25 -55.85 -17.62 6.90
N THR A 26 -56.73 -16.63 6.86
CA THR A 26 -56.58 -15.45 6.01
C THR A 26 -57.33 -14.28 6.62
N LEU A 27 -56.68 -13.11 6.72
CA LEU A 27 -57.30 -11.82 6.98
C LEU A 27 -57.26 -11.02 5.71
N SER A 28 -58.42 -10.85 5.06
CA SER A 28 -58.61 -10.02 3.87
C SER A 28 -59.30 -8.76 4.29
N ALA A 29 -58.59 -7.65 4.34
CA ALA A 29 -59.18 -6.31 4.65
C ALA A 29 -58.47 -5.26 3.84
N ASN A 30 -59.22 -4.25 3.39
CA ASN A 30 -58.63 -3.06 2.74
C ASN A 30 -57.82 -2.21 3.70
N THR A 31 -58.16 -2.25 4.99
CA THR A 31 -57.44 -1.55 6.07
C THR A 31 -57.58 -2.32 7.33
N VAL A 32 -56.47 -2.62 8.03
CA VAL A 32 -56.42 -3.15 9.36
C VAL A 32 -55.85 -2.05 10.27
N GLU A 33 -56.69 -1.40 11.04
CA GLU A 33 -56.28 -0.42 12.06
C GLU A 33 -56.04 -1.13 13.38
N MET A 34 -54.79 -1.19 13.77
CA MET A 34 -54.38 -1.69 15.10
C MET A 34 -53.71 -0.59 15.87
N ASN A 35 -54.28 -0.19 17.03
CA ASN A 35 -53.64 0.76 17.92
C ASN A 35 -52.34 0.20 18.52
N THR A 36 -52.30 -1.12 18.72
CA THR A 36 -51.10 -1.81 19.20
C THR A 36 -51.14 -3.27 18.73
N LEU A 37 -50.15 -3.72 17.99
CA LEU A 37 -49.84 -5.14 17.86
C LEU A 37 -48.83 -5.49 18.95
N SER A 38 -49.33 -5.91 20.11
CA SER A 38 -48.48 -6.42 21.21
C SER A 38 -48.31 -7.91 21.03
N ALA A 39 -47.41 -8.31 20.18
CA ALA A 39 -47.02 -9.71 20.06
C ALA A 39 -45.61 -9.87 20.63
N ASN A 40 -45.45 -10.74 21.62
CA ASN A 40 -44.15 -11.08 22.18
C ASN A 40 -43.25 -11.73 21.13
N THR A 41 -43.83 -12.38 20.15
CA THR A 41 -43.08 -13.02 19.05
C THR A 41 -43.98 -13.21 17.82
N VAL A 42 -43.49 -12.83 16.65
CA VAL A 42 -43.93 -13.38 15.38
C VAL A 42 -43.02 -14.58 15.12
N SER A 43 -43.52 -15.79 15.35
CA SER A 43 -42.72 -17.02 15.27
C SER A 43 -42.46 -17.50 13.82
N SER A 44 -42.93 -16.74 12.83
CA SER A 44 -42.74 -17.00 11.39
C SER A 44 -42.51 -15.69 10.64
N ASN A 45 -42.13 -15.80 9.37
CA ASN A 45 -41.82 -14.64 8.54
C ASN A 45 -43.04 -13.75 8.35
N LEU A 46 -42.89 -12.44 8.61
CA LEU A 46 -43.83 -11.43 8.14
C LEU A 46 -43.49 -11.10 6.68
N THR A 47 -44.35 -11.50 5.75
CA THR A 47 -44.21 -11.13 4.34
C THR A 47 -45.12 -9.96 4.01
N VAL A 48 -44.54 -8.84 3.59
CA VAL A 48 -45.27 -7.66 3.12
C VAL A 48 -45.06 -7.55 1.61
N ALA A 49 -46.14 -7.65 0.86
CA ALA A 49 -46.12 -7.58 -0.60
C ALA A 49 -46.01 -6.14 -1.14
N GLY A 50 -45.96 -5.15 -0.28
CA GLY A 50 -45.86 -3.71 -0.59
C GLY A 50 -44.80 -3.00 0.25
N ASN A 51 -44.93 -1.70 0.38
CA ASN A 51 -44.02 -0.88 1.17
C ASN A 51 -44.36 -0.97 2.67
N VAL A 52 -43.35 -1.05 3.52
CA VAL A 52 -43.46 -0.79 4.94
C VAL A 52 -43.10 0.67 5.21
N SER A 53 -44.09 1.47 5.65
CA SER A 53 -43.87 2.87 6.04
C SER A 53 -43.87 2.97 7.57
N LEU A 54 -42.71 3.38 8.13
CA LEU A 54 -42.55 3.65 9.56
C LEU A 54 -42.63 5.16 9.74
N THR A 55 -43.79 5.65 10.21
CA THR A 55 -44.02 7.09 10.45
C THR A 55 -43.94 7.35 11.96
N GLY A 56 -43.19 8.40 12.33
CA GLY A 56 -43.04 8.78 13.74
C GLY A 56 -41.56 8.98 14.13
N THR A 57 -41.31 9.20 15.42
CA THR A 57 -39.98 9.44 15.98
C THR A 57 -39.33 8.15 16.53
N GLY A 58 -39.95 6.99 16.31
CA GLY A 58 -39.46 5.70 16.75
C GLY A 58 -38.30 5.18 15.88
N SER A 59 -37.70 4.07 16.30
CA SER A 59 -36.60 3.40 15.59
C SER A 59 -37.02 2.02 15.10
N LEU A 60 -36.40 1.56 14.01
CA LEU A 60 -36.41 0.16 13.60
C LEU A 60 -35.17 -0.53 14.19
N THR A 61 -35.36 -1.55 15.03
CA THR A 61 -34.26 -2.41 15.48
C THR A 61 -34.07 -3.53 14.47
N VAL A 62 -32.88 -3.57 13.85
CA VAL A 62 -32.49 -4.65 12.95
C VAL A 62 -31.78 -5.78 13.71
N PRO A 63 -31.69 -7.00 13.15
CA PRO A 63 -30.91 -8.09 13.76
C PRO A 63 -29.46 -7.65 14.04
N VAL A 64 -28.92 -8.01 15.20
CA VAL A 64 -27.57 -7.65 15.65
C VAL A 64 -26.74 -8.92 15.84
N GLY A 65 -25.46 -8.87 15.47
CA GLY A 65 -24.54 -9.98 15.69
C GLY A 65 -23.16 -9.72 15.10
N THR A 66 -22.21 -10.60 15.39
CA THR A 66 -20.83 -10.54 14.88
C THR A 66 -20.73 -10.94 13.40
N THR A 67 -19.57 -10.72 12.78
CA THR A 67 -19.28 -11.21 11.42
C THR A 67 -19.47 -12.72 11.31
N ALA A 68 -19.05 -13.50 12.30
CA ALA A 68 -19.19 -14.95 12.35
C ALA A 68 -20.66 -15.43 12.44
N GLN A 69 -21.57 -14.57 12.91
CA GLN A 69 -22.99 -14.83 13.06
C GLN A 69 -23.83 -14.38 11.84
N ARG A 70 -23.19 -14.10 10.72
CA ARG A 70 -23.92 -13.89 9.45
C ARG A 70 -24.70 -15.15 9.07
N PRO A 71 -25.94 -15.01 8.57
CA PRO A 71 -26.69 -16.17 8.10
C PRO A 71 -25.89 -17.00 7.10
N ALA A 72 -25.86 -18.33 7.28
CA ALA A 72 -25.17 -19.23 6.35
C ALA A 72 -25.78 -19.18 4.95
N THR A 73 -27.10 -18.96 4.87
CA THR A 73 -27.81 -18.69 3.62
C THR A 73 -28.27 -17.24 3.62
N SER A 74 -27.55 -16.38 2.91
CA SER A 74 -27.86 -14.96 2.80
C SER A 74 -28.65 -14.68 1.53
N LEU A 75 -29.72 -13.89 1.65
CA LEU A 75 -30.55 -13.44 0.51
C LEU A 75 -30.26 -11.97 0.25
N SER A 76 -30.23 -11.58 -1.03
CA SER A 76 -30.04 -10.19 -1.45
C SER A 76 -31.07 -9.27 -0.77
N GLY A 77 -30.61 -8.15 -0.22
CA GLY A 77 -31.44 -7.20 0.51
C GLY A 77 -31.56 -7.47 2.01
N MET A 78 -30.99 -8.54 2.55
CA MET A 78 -30.91 -8.70 4.02
C MET A 78 -30.13 -7.55 4.65
N VAL A 79 -30.63 -7.03 5.78
CA VAL A 79 -30.03 -5.92 6.53
C VAL A 79 -29.84 -6.35 7.99
N ARG A 80 -28.69 -6.03 8.59
CA ARG A 80 -28.38 -6.27 10.00
C ARG A 80 -27.30 -5.30 10.52
N PHE A 81 -27.16 -5.19 11.86
CA PHE A 81 -26.04 -4.48 12.47
C PHE A 81 -24.94 -5.49 12.85
N ASN A 82 -23.72 -5.26 12.33
CA ASN A 82 -22.56 -6.09 12.62
C ASN A 82 -21.71 -5.45 13.72
N THR A 83 -21.64 -6.12 14.89
CA THR A 83 -20.90 -5.64 16.06
C THR A 83 -19.39 -5.79 15.92
N THR A 84 -18.87 -6.66 15.04
CA THR A 84 -17.42 -6.78 14.81
C THR A 84 -16.86 -5.56 14.11
N VAL A 85 -17.59 -5.03 13.11
CA VAL A 85 -17.18 -3.85 12.32
C VAL A 85 -17.94 -2.59 12.73
N ASN A 86 -18.85 -2.69 13.71
CA ASN A 86 -19.69 -1.62 14.25
C ASN A 86 -20.47 -0.84 13.18
N LYS A 87 -21.07 -1.55 12.22
CA LYS A 87 -21.80 -0.97 11.08
C LYS A 87 -23.12 -1.68 10.80
N LEU A 88 -24.09 -0.91 10.30
CA LEU A 88 -25.19 -1.50 9.57
C LEU A 88 -24.65 -2.14 8.31
N GLU A 89 -25.05 -3.36 7.99
CA GLU A 89 -24.63 -4.04 6.76
C GLU A 89 -25.83 -4.60 6.01
N PHE A 90 -25.70 -4.70 4.69
CA PHE A 90 -26.69 -5.36 3.83
C PHE A 90 -25.99 -6.37 2.92
N TYR A 91 -26.73 -7.41 2.53
CA TYR A 91 -26.23 -8.41 1.59
C TYR A 91 -26.67 -8.05 0.17
N ASN A 92 -25.70 -7.82 -0.73
CA ASN A 92 -25.97 -7.40 -2.12
C ASN A 92 -26.27 -8.56 -3.09
N GLY A 93 -26.33 -9.80 -2.58
CA GLY A 93 -26.48 -11.02 -3.38
C GLY A 93 -25.16 -11.80 -3.55
N THR A 94 -24.02 -11.18 -3.24
CA THR A 94 -22.68 -11.80 -3.35
C THR A 94 -21.90 -11.68 -2.04
N VAL A 95 -21.89 -10.48 -1.45
CA VAL A 95 -21.15 -10.18 -0.22
C VAL A 95 -21.94 -9.26 0.71
N TRP A 96 -21.60 -9.27 2.00
CA TRP A 96 -22.11 -8.32 2.98
C TRP A 96 -21.35 -7.01 2.87
N MET A 97 -22.06 -5.92 2.62
CA MET A 97 -21.53 -4.56 2.47
C MET A 97 -21.97 -3.68 3.65
N GLY A 98 -21.06 -2.91 4.23
CA GLY A 98 -21.38 -1.91 5.26
C GLY A 98 -22.15 -0.73 4.68
N VAL A 99 -23.21 -0.30 5.36
CA VAL A 99 -23.90 0.96 5.04
C VAL A 99 -23.13 2.11 5.70
N GLY A 100 -22.85 3.14 4.94
CA GLY A 100 -21.98 4.24 5.36
C GLY A 100 -20.51 3.85 5.18
N GLY A 101 -20.05 3.70 3.92
CA GLY A 101 -18.67 3.43 3.56
C GLY A 101 -17.71 4.50 4.10
N THR A 102 -16.42 4.21 4.03
CA THR A 102 -15.38 5.20 4.29
C THR A 102 -15.60 6.39 3.38
N SER A 103 -15.49 7.59 3.94
CA SER A 103 -15.52 8.84 3.18
C SER A 103 -14.36 9.70 3.63
N ALA A 104 -13.57 10.18 2.69
CA ALA A 104 -12.40 10.97 2.98
C ALA A 104 -12.09 11.97 1.87
N THR A 105 -11.21 12.93 2.18
CA THR A 105 -10.64 13.91 1.25
C THR A 105 -9.12 13.92 1.39
N GLY A 106 -8.43 14.51 0.42
CA GLY A 106 -6.97 14.66 0.38
C GLY A 106 -6.32 13.90 -0.77
N GLY A 107 -5.17 14.37 -1.19
CA GLY A 107 -4.45 13.86 -2.37
C GLY A 107 -5.20 14.05 -3.67
N THR A 108 -4.72 13.42 -4.73
CA THR A 108 -5.44 13.32 -6.01
C THR A 108 -6.43 12.17 -5.93
N VAL A 109 -7.71 12.43 -6.20
CA VAL A 109 -8.79 11.44 -6.04
C VAL A 109 -9.20 10.91 -7.41
N THR A 110 -9.31 9.58 -7.53
CA THR A 110 -9.83 8.89 -8.71
C THR A 110 -10.72 7.73 -8.27
N ASP A 111 -11.69 7.34 -9.12
CA ASP A 111 -12.54 6.19 -8.88
C ASP A 111 -12.24 5.13 -9.94
N ALA A 112 -11.93 3.90 -9.50
CA ALA A 112 -11.65 2.78 -10.39
C ALA A 112 -11.98 1.44 -9.73
N GLY A 113 -12.59 0.52 -10.48
CA GLY A 113 -12.89 -0.84 -10.01
C GLY A 113 -13.78 -0.92 -8.77
N GLY A 114 -14.68 0.05 -8.54
CA GLY A 114 -15.52 0.13 -7.35
C GLY A 114 -14.83 0.73 -6.12
N TYR A 115 -13.62 1.24 -6.28
CA TYR A 115 -12.85 1.90 -5.21
C TYR A 115 -12.72 3.39 -5.48
N ARG A 116 -12.73 4.18 -4.40
CA ARG A 116 -12.19 5.54 -4.37
C ARG A 116 -10.73 5.47 -3.94
N ILE A 117 -9.87 6.11 -4.72
CA ILE A 117 -8.41 6.03 -4.61
C ILE A 117 -7.86 7.43 -4.37
N HIS A 118 -7.10 7.60 -3.30
CA HIS A 118 -6.40 8.84 -2.94
C HIS A 118 -4.90 8.62 -3.15
N THR A 119 -4.28 9.40 -4.04
CA THR A 119 -2.86 9.33 -4.36
C THR A 119 -2.15 10.58 -3.87
N PHE A 120 -1.09 10.39 -3.08
CA PHE A 120 -0.23 11.45 -2.56
C PHE A 120 1.18 11.28 -3.13
N THR A 121 1.61 12.24 -3.93
CA THR A 121 2.99 12.36 -4.42
C THR A 121 3.78 13.43 -3.68
N THR A 122 3.13 14.17 -2.81
CA THR A 122 3.69 15.16 -1.87
C THR A 122 3.03 14.98 -0.52
N SER A 123 3.73 15.35 0.56
CA SER A 123 3.19 15.31 1.92
C SER A 123 1.93 16.16 2.04
N GLY A 124 0.98 15.70 2.85
CA GLY A 124 -0.33 16.36 2.98
C GLY A 124 -1.18 15.74 4.08
N THR A 125 -2.49 15.90 3.97
CA THR A 125 -3.45 15.39 4.95
C THR A 125 -4.51 14.53 4.27
N PHE A 126 -4.78 13.37 4.85
CA PHE A 126 -5.91 12.52 4.53
C PHE A 126 -6.97 12.71 5.61
N THR A 127 -8.08 13.39 5.28
CA THR A 127 -9.15 13.70 6.25
C THR A 127 -10.31 12.74 6.04
N VAL A 128 -10.56 11.90 7.05
CA VAL A 128 -11.64 10.91 7.07
C VAL A 128 -12.85 11.53 7.75
N SER A 129 -13.95 11.71 7.01
CA SER A 129 -15.23 12.20 7.53
C SER A 129 -16.14 11.07 8.02
N SER A 130 -16.05 9.89 7.40
CA SER A 130 -16.71 8.66 7.86
C SER A 130 -15.68 7.53 7.89
N GLY A 131 -15.44 7.00 9.07
CA GLY A 131 -14.44 5.95 9.29
C GLY A 131 -14.83 4.60 8.72
N GLY A 132 -13.84 3.74 8.51
CA GLY A 132 -14.04 2.39 8.00
C GLY A 132 -12.77 1.72 7.56
N GLU A 133 -12.91 0.73 6.72
CA GLU A 133 -11.79 0.00 6.15
C GLU A 133 -11.13 0.79 5.03
N VAL A 134 -9.80 0.83 5.04
CA VAL A 134 -8.98 1.38 3.96
C VAL A 134 -7.81 0.44 3.68
N GLU A 135 -7.52 0.21 2.41
CA GLU A 135 -6.29 -0.42 1.95
C GLU A 135 -5.25 0.65 1.64
N TYR A 136 -3.97 0.35 1.87
CA TYR A 136 -2.90 1.30 1.58
C TYR A 136 -1.68 0.65 0.93
N LEU A 137 -0.97 1.45 0.16
CA LEU A 137 0.39 1.24 -0.32
C LEU A 137 1.23 2.44 0.12
N LEU A 138 2.34 2.17 0.79
CA LEU A 138 3.40 3.13 1.07
C LEU A 138 4.65 2.71 0.31
N VAL A 139 5.25 3.64 -0.41
CA VAL A 139 6.59 3.51 -0.97
C VAL A 139 7.41 4.68 -0.44
N ALA A 140 8.53 4.41 0.19
CA ALA A 140 9.43 5.44 0.70
C ALA A 140 10.33 6.01 -0.42
N GLY A 141 11.06 7.08 -0.15
CA GLY A 141 12.07 7.59 -1.06
C GLY A 141 13.22 6.61 -1.24
N GLY A 142 13.73 6.43 -2.46
CA GLY A 142 14.91 5.63 -2.77
C GLY A 142 16.21 6.33 -2.34
N GLY A 143 17.28 5.57 -2.10
CA GLY A 143 18.61 6.13 -1.88
C GLY A 143 19.30 6.56 -3.17
N SER A 144 20.21 7.52 -3.13
CA SER A 144 21.06 7.86 -4.28
C SER A 144 22.22 6.87 -4.44
N GLY A 145 22.72 6.73 -5.65
CA GLY A 145 23.96 6.02 -5.89
C GLY A 145 25.18 6.74 -5.29
N SER A 146 26.28 6.03 -5.11
CA SER A 146 27.58 6.61 -4.77
C SER A 146 28.35 7.01 -6.03
N ILE A 147 29.34 7.88 -5.86
CA ILE A 147 30.31 8.20 -6.90
C ILE A 147 31.70 7.70 -6.50
N GLY A 148 32.34 6.98 -7.41
CA GLY A 148 33.63 6.36 -7.17
C GLY A 148 34.81 7.32 -7.20
N ARG A 149 36.03 6.79 -7.13
CA ARG A 149 37.30 7.54 -7.14
C ARG A 149 38.00 7.42 -8.48
N ASN A 150 38.66 8.48 -8.91
CA ASN A 150 39.38 8.50 -10.17
C ASN A 150 40.77 7.84 -10.07
N ASP A 151 41.46 8.07 -8.95
CA ASP A 151 42.85 7.67 -8.74
C ASP A 151 43.10 6.15 -8.85
N ASN A 152 42.06 5.34 -8.65
CA ASN A 152 42.14 3.86 -8.70
C ASN A 152 40.98 3.24 -9.49
N ASN A 153 40.30 4.04 -10.29
CA ASN A 153 39.16 3.56 -11.08
C ASN A 153 38.12 2.80 -10.25
N VAL A 154 37.84 3.29 -9.04
CA VAL A 154 36.88 2.72 -8.11
C VAL A 154 35.47 3.11 -8.57
N PRO A 155 34.60 2.17 -8.90
CA PRO A 155 33.22 2.46 -9.28
C PRO A 155 32.31 2.65 -8.07
N GLY A 156 31.21 3.39 -8.26
CA GLY A 156 30.17 3.56 -7.24
C GLY A 156 29.11 2.47 -7.30
N GLY A 157 28.54 2.12 -6.16
CA GLY A 157 27.36 1.23 -6.07
C GLY A 157 26.05 1.97 -6.31
N GLY A 158 25.03 1.25 -6.74
CA GLY A 158 23.66 1.78 -6.90
C GLY A 158 22.97 2.02 -5.55
N GLY A 159 22.04 2.98 -5.50
CA GLY A 159 21.19 3.19 -4.32
C GLY A 159 20.10 2.13 -4.19
N GLY A 160 19.72 1.77 -2.98
CA GLY A 160 18.57 0.90 -2.72
C GLY A 160 17.25 1.62 -2.98
N ALA A 161 16.24 0.89 -3.39
CA ALA A 161 14.88 1.43 -3.48
C ALA A 161 14.30 1.79 -2.11
N GLY A 162 13.34 2.68 -2.07
CA GLY A 162 12.51 2.88 -0.89
C GLY A 162 11.77 1.60 -0.49
N GLY A 163 11.58 1.39 0.79
CA GLY A 163 10.76 0.27 1.28
C GLY A 163 9.33 0.36 0.75
N MET A 164 8.76 -0.78 0.43
CA MET A 164 7.37 -0.90 -0.02
C MET A 164 6.56 -1.65 1.04
N LEU A 165 5.47 -1.05 1.49
CA LEU A 165 4.59 -1.63 2.51
C LEU A 165 3.14 -1.55 2.04
N THR A 166 2.42 -2.66 2.13
CA THR A 166 0.98 -2.71 1.87
C THR A 166 0.24 -3.21 3.11
N GLY A 167 -0.99 -2.81 3.25
CA GLY A 167 -1.82 -3.28 4.37
C GLY A 167 -3.23 -2.73 4.33
N THR A 168 -3.96 -3.04 5.39
CA THR A 168 -5.35 -2.63 5.58
C THR A 168 -5.55 -2.14 7.01
N PHE A 169 -6.15 -0.98 7.17
CA PHE A 169 -6.74 -0.55 8.44
C PHE A 169 -8.23 -0.88 8.40
N THR A 170 -8.65 -1.87 9.18
CA THR A 170 -10.05 -2.37 9.17
C THR A 170 -11.04 -1.43 9.82
N SER A 171 -10.57 -0.48 10.63
CA SER A 171 -11.40 0.47 11.38
C SER A 171 -10.66 1.80 11.59
N LEU A 172 -10.38 2.50 10.48
CA LEU A 172 -9.82 3.86 10.57
C LEU A 172 -10.91 4.82 11.04
N SER A 173 -10.65 5.58 12.12
CA SER A 173 -11.63 6.51 12.69
C SER A 173 -11.79 7.77 11.83
N SER A 174 -12.91 8.50 12.05
CA SER A 174 -13.09 9.86 11.52
C SER A 174 -12.09 10.79 12.21
N ASP A 175 -11.08 11.23 11.46
CA ASP A 175 -9.97 12.09 11.93
C ASP A 175 -9.18 12.63 10.74
N SER A 176 -8.18 13.47 11.02
CA SER A 176 -7.20 13.97 10.05
C SER A 176 -5.85 13.29 10.25
N TYR A 177 -5.41 12.55 9.23
CA TYR A 177 -4.16 11.80 9.24
C TYR A 177 -3.10 12.51 8.40
N THR A 178 -1.96 12.78 9.00
CA THR A 178 -0.81 13.32 8.26
C THR A 178 -0.24 12.24 7.35
N ILE A 179 -0.04 12.59 6.08
CA ILE A 179 0.70 11.80 5.09
C ILE A 179 2.08 12.43 4.93
N THR A 180 3.12 11.65 5.16
CA THR A 180 4.49 12.04 4.86
C THR A 180 4.97 11.24 3.64
N ILE A 181 5.44 11.92 2.62
CA ILE A 181 6.08 11.31 1.46
C ILE A 181 7.59 11.40 1.66
N GLY A 182 8.26 10.25 1.60
CA GLY A 182 9.70 10.18 1.72
C GLY A 182 10.39 10.75 0.48
N ALA A 183 11.28 11.71 0.68
CA ALA A 183 12.12 12.24 -0.38
C ALA A 183 13.21 11.24 -0.77
N GLY A 184 13.54 11.19 -2.06
CA GLY A 184 14.71 10.48 -2.55
C GLY A 184 16.01 11.09 -2.05
N GLY A 185 17.04 10.26 -1.88
CA GLY A 185 18.38 10.71 -1.52
C GLY A 185 18.96 11.61 -2.61
N ALA A 186 19.43 12.78 -2.25
CA ALA A 186 20.02 13.73 -3.21
C ALA A 186 21.23 13.09 -3.91
N LEU A 187 21.42 13.37 -5.19
CA LEU A 187 22.61 12.96 -5.92
C LEU A 187 23.90 13.50 -5.27
N VAL A 188 25.00 12.86 -5.54
CA VAL A 188 26.33 13.35 -5.16
C VAL A 188 27.17 13.63 -6.39
N SER A 189 27.96 14.70 -6.34
CA SER A 189 28.88 15.12 -7.41
C SER A 189 30.31 14.73 -7.06
N TYR A 190 31.15 14.52 -8.07
CA TYR A 190 32.55 14.20 -7.87
C TYR A 190 33.32 15.39 -7.26
N ASN A 191 34.00 15.14 -6.14
CA ASN A 191 34.77 16.15 -5.39
C ASN A 191 36.27 15.85 -5.32
N GLY A 192 36.76 14.94 -6.15
CA GLY A 192 38.17 14.51 -6.17
C GLY A 192 38.45 13.22 -5.40
N SER A 193 37.60 12.81 -4.44
CA SER A 193 37.90 11.67 -3.55
C SER A 193 36.85 10.57 -3.51
N GLY A 194 35.84 10.62 -4.31
CA GLY A 194 34.69 9.71 -4.22
C GLY A 194 33.79 10.00 -3.04
N THR A 195 32.50 9.78 -3.20
CA THR A 195 31.49 10.14 -2.19
C THR A 195 30.41 9.07 -2.14
N GLU A 196 30.02 8.66 -0.92
CA GLU A 196 28.84 7.81 -0.74
C GLU A 196 27.57 8.55 -1.12
N GLY A 197 26.55 7.81 -1.50
CA GLY A 197 25.22 8.36 -1.74
C GLY A 197 24.55 8.86 -0.47
N ASN A 198 23.36 9.38 -0.64
CA ASN A 198 22.46 9.78 0.44
C ASN A 198 21.32 8.80 0.57
N PRO A 199 20.89 8.43 1.79
CA PRO A 199 19.71 7.58 1.96
C PRO A 199 18.45 8.35 1.57
N GLY A 200 17.41 7.60 1.19
CA GLY A 200 16.06 8.13 1.11
C GLY A 200 15.44 8.35 2.49
N THR A 201 14.30 9.00 2.53
CA THR A 201 13.53 9.21 3.77
C THR A 201 12.24 8.39 3.79
N ASN A 202 11.65 8.24 4.98
CA ASN A 202 10.48 7.39 5.19
C ASN A 202 9.21 8.01 4.63
N SER A 203 8.31 7.15 4.12
CA SER A 203 6.89 7.51 3.92
C SER A 203 6.04 6.98 5.06
N ILE A 204 5.09 7.80 5.53
CA ILE A 204 4.31 7.51 6.74
C ILE A 204 2.83 7.77 6.48
N PHE A 205 2.00 6.82 6.89
CA PHE A 205 0.56 6.97 7.01
C PHE A 205 0.08 6.31 8.31
N HIS A 206 -0.47 7.10 9.22
CA HIS A 206 -0.93 6.65 10.53
C HIS A 206 0.20 5.91 11.28
N THR A 207 0.05 4.61 11.58
CA THR A 207 1.08 3.78 12.23
C THR A 207 1.97 3.03 11.24
N ALA A 208 1.66 3.07 9.94
CA ALA A 208 2.46 2.41 8.92
C ALA A 208 3.64 3.29 8.50
N VAL A 209 4.83 2.70 8.46
CA VAL A 209 6.08 3.37 8.09
C VAL A 209 6.82 2.54 7.05
N ALA A 210 6.95 3.06 5.84
CA ALA A 210 7.87 2.55 4.83
C ALA A 210 9.23 3.23 5.02
N ILE A 211 10.30 2.44 5.11
CA ILE A 211 11.65 2.93 5.44
C ILE A 211 12.36 3.40 4.17
N GLY A 212 13.05 4.53 4.23
CA GLY A 212 13.82 5.07 3.12
C GLY A 212 14.87 4.10 2.60
N GLY A 213 15.17 4.16 1.30
CA GLY A 213 16.16 3.32 0.64
C GLY A 213 17.59 3.59 1.12
N GLY A 214 18.41 2.54 1.15
CA GLY A 214 19.81 2.62 1.54
C GLY A 214 20.64 3.35 0.49
N ARG A 215 21.65 4.08 0.93
CA ARG A 215 22.60 4.77 0.04
C ARG A 215 23.49 3.80 -0.72
N GLY A 216 23.89 4.13 -1.95
CA GLY A 216 25.03 3.49 -2.61
C GLY A 216 26.32 3.72 -1.81
N ARG A 217 27.12 2.67 -1.59
CA ARG A 217 28.30 2.66 -0.73
C ARG A 217 29.59 2.78 -1.53
N LEU A 218 30.66 3.14 -0.85
CA LEU A 218 32.05 2.95 -1.27
C LEU A 218 32.71 1.87 -0.44
N ASN A 219 33.59 1.08 -1.04
CA ASN A 219 34.17 -0.10 -0.41
C ASN A 219 35.08 0.19 0.81
N ASN A 220 35.66 1.37 0.89
CA ASN A 220 36.62 1.74 1.94
C ASN A 220 36.03 2.49 3.13
N LEU A 221 34.70 2.72 3.14
CA LEU A 221 34.03 3.42 4.22
C LEU A 221 33.22 2.42 5.07
N THR A 222 33.07 2.77 6.34
CA THR A 222 32.40 1.94 7.36
C THR A 222 30.92 2.22 7.48
N SER A 223 30.40 3.15 6.66
CA SER A 223 29.02 3.56 6.74
C SER A 223 28.07 2.46 6.30
N ASN A 224 26.89 2.43 6.91
CA ASN A 224 25.84 1.49 6.67
C ASN A 224 25.02 1.90 5.43
N GLY A 225 24.84 0.99 4.49
CA GLY A 225 23.98 1.14 3.31
C GLY A 225 22.58 0.58 3.48
N ASP A 226 22.19 0.24 4.73
CA ASP A 226 20.89 -0.37 5.03
C ASP A 226 19.74 0.62 4.80
N GLY A 227 18.59 0.07 4.52
CA GLY A 227 17.39 0.86 4.26
C GLY A 227 16.15 0.00 4.07
N GLY A 228 15.11 0.55 3.48
CA GLY A 228 13.94 -0.18 3.02
C GLY A 228 14.38 -1.29 2.09
N SER A 229 15.16 -0.93 1.04
CA SER A 229 16.07 -1.84 0.33
C SER A 229 17.50 -1.35 0.49
N GLY A 230 18.47 -2.25 0.59
CA GLY A 230 19.86 -1.93 0.82
C GLY A 230 20.56 -1.32 -0.40
N GLY A 231 21.51 -0.41 -0.22
CA GLY A 231 22.35 0.11 -1.31
C GLY A 231 23.42 -0.88 -1.74
N GLY A 232 23.80 -0.87 -3.03
CA GLY A 232 24.89 -1.67 -3.58
C GLY A 232 26.26 -1.20 -3.07
N SER A 233 27.24 -2.10 -2.99
CA SER A 233 28.62 -1.78 -2.62
C SER A 233 29.38 -1.17 -3.80
N GLY A 234 30.21 -0.15 -3.55
CA GLY A 234 31.20 0.33 -4.52
C GLY A 234 32.38 -0.64 -4.69
N GLY A 235 33.06 -0.57 -5.83
CA GLY A 235 34.22 -1.40 -6.16
C GLY A 235 35.36 -1.20 -5.17
N GLY A 236 36.27 -2.22 -5.12
CA GLY A 236 37.42 -2.26 -4.21
C GLY A 236 38.42 -1.11 -4.45
N GLY A 237 38.91 -0.56 -3.35
CA GLY A 237 40.06 0.34 -3.39
C GLY A 237 41.39 -0.43 -3.50
N ILE A 238 42.49 0.32 -3.62
CA ILE A 238 43.86 -0.23 -3.62
C ILE A 238 44.07 -1.16 -2.42
N ASN A 239 44.65 -2.33 -2.71
CA ASN A 239 45.14 -3.33 -1.80
C ASN A 239 44.08 -4.32 -1.27
N THR A 240 43.91 -5.40 -2.04
CA THR A 240 43.51 -6.73 -1.57
C THR A 240 42.34 -6.87 -0.57
N ALA A 241 41.54 -5.85 -0.41
CA ALA A 241 40.35 -5.98 0.43
C ALA A 241 39.31 -6.87 -0.29
N PRO A 242 38.72 -7.84 0.39
CA PRO A 242 37.64 -8.64 -0.18
C PRO A 242 36.48 -7.73 -0.57
N ALA A 243 35.77 -8.13 -1.63
CA ALA A 243 34.53 -7.48 -2.02
C ALA A 243 33.60 -7.34 -0.80
N LYS A 244 33.09 -6.15 -0.53
CA LYS A 244 32.14 -5.93 0.57
C LYS A 244 30.72 -6.19 0.11
N ASP A 245 29.94 -6.67 1.04
CA ASP A 245 28.50 -6.85 0.85
C ASP A 245 27.80 -5.50 0.62
N GLY A 246 26.70 -5.52 -0.09
CA GLY A 246 25.76 -4.41 -0.13
C GLY A 246 25.17 -4.13 1.26
N GLY A 247 24.36 -3.09 1.36
CA GLY A 247 23.55 -2.80 2.55
C GLY A 247 22.40 -3.82 2.69
N SER A 248 21.92 -4.02 3.91
CA SER A 248 20.79 -4.90 4.18
C SER A 248 19.46 -4.22 3.89
N GLY A 249 18.50 -4.96 3.36
CA GLY A 249 17.10 -4.56 3.25
C GLY A 249 16.34 -4.81 4.55
N THR A 250 15.27 -4.05 4.75
CA THR A 250 14.33 -4.28 5.85
C THR A 250 13.37 -5.41 5.49
N ALA A 251 13.34 -6.44 6.31
CA ALA A 251 12.44 -7.59 6.11
C ALA A 251 10.97 -7.14 5.92
N GLY A 252 10.31 -7.65 4.88
CA GLY A 252 8.93 -7.31 4.53
C GLY A 252 8.77 -5.97 3.80
N GLN A 253 9.86 -5.23 3.55
CA GLN A 253 9.82 -3.96 2.81
C GLN A 253 10.76 -3.91 1.60
N GLY A 254 11.86 -4.67 1.64
CA GLY A 254 12.82 -4.71 0.54
C GLY A 254 13.93 -5.73 0.77
N ASN A 255 14.88 -5.79 -0.15
CA ASN A 255 15.94 -6.78 -0.20
C ASN A 255 17.32 -6.12 -0.17
N ASP A 256 18.35 -6.94 0.05
CA ASP A 256 19.75 -6.52 0.15
C ASP A 256 20.29 -5.96 -1.18
N GLY A 257 21.28 -5.09 -1.08
CA GLY A 257 22.09 -4.66 -2.21
C GLY A 257 23.14 -5.69 -2.58
N GLY A 258 23.58 -5.65 -3.84
CA GLY A 258 24.62 -6.53 -4.40
C GLY A 258 26.04 -6.12 -3.98
N ARG A 259 26.96 -7.07 -4.06
CA ARG A 259 28.39 -6.90 -3.81
C ARG A 259 29.09 -6.19 -4.98
N ALA A 260 30.19 -5.51 -4.68
CA ALA A 260 31.13 -5.06 -5.71
C ALA A 260 31.93 -6.23 -6.29
N ALA A 261 32.45 -6.05 -7.51
CA ALA A 261 33.41 -6.99 -8.06
C ALA A 261 34.70 -7.03 -7.20
N PRO A 262 35.34 -8.21 -7.02
CA PRO A 262 36.60 -8.30 -6.34
C PRO A 262 37.69 -7.47 -7.05
N TYR A 263 38.51 -6.77 -6.27
CA TYR A 263 39.67 -6.05 -6.82
C TYR A 263 40.70 -7.04 -7.37
N THR A 264 41.11 -6.87 -8.61
CA THR A 264 42.22 -7.60 -9.21
C THR A 264 43.39 -6.65 -9.44
N SER A 265 44.60 -7.00 -9.08
CA SER A 265 45.81 -6.18 -9.10
C SER A 265 46.27 -5.70 -10.48
N ASN A 266 45.58 -6.07 -11.55
CA ASN A 266 45.94 -5.77 -12.94
C ASN A 266 45.21 -4.53 -13.52
N GLY A 267 44.87 -3.55 -12.69
CA GLY A 267 44.47 -2.24 -13.20
C GLY A 267 43.05 -2.16 -13.75
N SER A 268 42.43 -1.24 -13.37
CA SER A 268 41.37 -0.35 -13.81
C SER A 268 40.13 -0.86 -14.56
N SER A 269 40.15 -1.90 -15.38
CA SER A 269 39.00 -2.25 -16.22
C SER A 269 38.02 -3.25 -15.55
N ASN A 270 38.46 -3.91 -14.47
CA ASN A 270 37.72 -5.03 -13.88
C ASN A 270 36.91 -4.65 -12.63
N ASN A 271 37.07 -3.43 -12.14
CA ASN A 271 36.33 -2.97 -10.97
C ASN A 271 34.91 -2.58 -11.38
N ALA A 272 33.91 -3.03 -10.60
CA ALA A 272 32.52 -2.68 -10.79
C ALA A 272 31.76 -2.63 -9.48
N GLY A 273 30.79 -1.74 -9.36
CA GLY A 273 29.91 -1.58 -8.22
C GLY A 273 28.69 -2.49 -8.28
N GLY A 274 28.22 -2.99 -7.16
CA GLY A 274 26.99 -3.77 -7.03
C GLY A 274 25.74 -2.93 -7.25
N GLY A 275 24.65 -3.58 -7.64
CA GLY A 275 23.34 -2.95 -7.75
C GLY A 275 22.67 -2.77 -6.39
N GLY A 276 21.83 -1.76 -6.22
CA GLY A 276 20.95 -1.59 -5.06
C GLY A 276 19.81 -2.60 -5.03
N GLY A 277 19.34 -2.99 -3.86
CA GLY A 277 18.17 -3.86 -3.71
C GLY A 277 16.88 -3.17 -4.15
N GLY A 278 15.91 -3.95 -4.57
CA GLY A 278 14.53 -3.53 -4.84
C GLY A 278 13.55 -4.20 -3.89
N ALA A 279 12.29 -3.79 -3.91
CA ALA A 279 11.27 -4.40 -3.07
C ALA A 279 11.01 -5.87 -3.43
N GLY A 280 11.11 -6.24 -4.70
CA GLY A 280 10.84 -7.58 -5.23
C GLY A 280 12.06 -8.48 -5.33
N GLY A 281 13.27 -7.96 -5.26
CA GLY A 281 14.49 -8.76 -5.37
C GLY A 281 15.75 -8.02 -4.95
N ALA A 282 16.77 -8.80 -4.56
CA ALA A 282 18.08 -8.27 -4.21
C ALA A 282 18.76 -7.62 -5.42
N GLY A 283 19.65 -6.67 -5.14
CA GLY A 283 20.56 -6.14 -6.14
C GLY A 283 21.56 -7.20 -6.55
N ASN A 284 21.95 -7.21 -7.82
CA ASN A 284 22.89 -8.16 -8.35
C ASN A 284 24.32 -7.78 -7.94
N ASP A 285 25.12 -8.80 -7.66
CA ASP A 285 26.54 -8.64 -7.53
C ASP A 285 27.17 -8.15 -8.83
N ALA A 286 28.19 -7.33 -8.72
CA ALA A 286 28.99 -6.94 -9.88
C ALA A 286 29.90 -8.08 -10.34
N ALA A 287 30.09 -8.20 -11.64
CA ALA A 287 31.09 -9.04 -12.26
C ALA A 287 32.29 -8.21 -12.70
N SER A 288 33.38 -8.88 -13.20
CA SER A 288 34.59 -8.20 -13.70
C SER A 288 34.22 -7.14 -14.74
N GLY A 289 34.40 -5.89 -14.40
CA GLY A 289 34.09 -4.73 -15.27
C GLY A 289 32.61 -4.46 -15.52
N VAL A 290 31.68 -5.28 -15.04
CA VAL A 290 30.24 -5.13 -15.26
C VAL A 290 29.53 -4.76 -13.95
N GLY A 291 28.91 -3.60 -13.91
CA GLY A 291 28.12 -3.14 -12.78
C GLY A 291 26.93 -4.08 -12.52
N GLY A 292 26.66 -4.36 -11.24
CA GLY A 292 25.49 -5.14 -10.84
C GLY A 292 24.20 -4.42 -11.22
N ALA A 293 23.23 -5.14 -11.75
CA ALA A 293 21.90 -4.60 -12.01
C ALA A 293 21.16 -4.36 -10.68
N GLY A 294 20.33 -3.34 -10.64
CA GLY A 294 19.41 -3.10 -9.51
C GLY A 294 18.37 -4.20 -9.38
N GLY A 295 17.98 -4.50 -8.15
CA GLY A 295 16.90 -5.44 -7.84
C GLY A 295 15.56 -4.94 -8.36
N ASN A 296 14.72 -5.86 -8.82
CA ASN A 296 13.39 -5.51 -9.31
C ASN A 296 12.47 -5.06 -8.18
N GLY A 297 11.54 -4.19 -8.50
CA GLY A 297 10.45 -3.79 -7.64
C GLY A 297 9.30 -4.80 -7.58
N LEU A 298 8.27 -4.46 -6.85
CA LEU A 298 7.02 -5.23 -6.73
C LEU A 298 5.87 -4.55 -7.47
N ILE A 299 5.01 -5.39 -8.04
CA ILE A 299 3.79 -4.93 -8.73
C ILE A 299 2.68 -4.71 -7.71
N SER A 300 1.93 -3.61 -7.88
CA SER A 300 0.68 -3.35 -7.15
C SER A 300 -0.38 -2.80 -8.10
N SER A 301 -1.63 -3.21 -7.88
CA SER A 301 -2.81 -2.71 -8.60
C SER A 301 -3.67 -1.76 -7.76
N ILE A 302 -3.19 -1.31 -6.63
CA ILE A 302 -3.96 -0.45 -5.70
C ILE A 302 -4.39 0.88 -6.33
N SER A 303 -3.62 1.37 -7.30
CA SER A 303 -3.92 2.60 -8.06
C SER A 303 -5.02 2.44 -9.11
N GLY A 304 -5.62 1.25 -9.24
CA GLY A 304 -6.54 0.91 -10.33
C GLY A 304 -5.84 0.41 -11.60
N SER A 305 -4.50 0.46 -11.64
CA SER A 305 -3.66 -0.04 -12.73
C SER A 305 -2.47 -0.81 -12.17
N SER A 306 -1.97 -1.79 -12.94
CA SER A 306 -0.82 -2.60 -12.55
C SER A 306 0.48 -1.80 -12.74
N ILE A 307 1.11 -1.37 -11.65
CA ILE A 307 2.34 -0.56 -11.66
C ILE A 307 3.40 -1.27 -10.81
N THR A 308 4.66 -1.26 -11.28
CA THR A 308 5.80 -1.75 -10.53
C THR A 308 6.44 -0.60 -9.77
N TYR A 309 6.70 -0.77 -8.46
CA TYR A 309 7.27 0.22 -7.56
C TYR A 309 8.58 -0.29 -6.95
N ALA A 310 9.41 0.62 -6.49
CA ALA A 310 10.58 0.35 -5.67
C ALA A 310 11.62 -0.56 -6.33
N GLY A 311 12.08 -0.21 -7.53
CA GLY A 311 13.23 -0.84 -8.20
C GLY A 311 14.56 -0.22 -7.75
N GLY A 312 15.60 -1.04 -7.53
CA GLY A 312 16.92 -0.61 -7.10
C GLY A 312 17.76 0.02 -8.22
N GLY A 313 18.73 0.85 -7.87
CA GLY A 313 19.69 1.47 -8.80
C GLY A 313 20.78 0.50 -9.26
N GLY A 314 21.24 0.62 -10.52
CA GLY A 314 22.38 -0.14 -11.07
C GLY A 314 23.72 0.41 -10.60
N GLY A 315 24.71 -0.46 -10.42
CA GLY A 315 26.10 -0.11 -10.11
C GLY A 315 26.86 0.36 -11.34
N SER A 316 27.92 1.14 -11.13
CA SER A 316 28.80 1.58 -12.24
C SER A 316 29.88 0.54 -12.56
N GLY A 317 30.37 0.56 -13.81
CA GLY A 317 31.40 -0.34 -14.28
C GLY A 317 31.98 0.11 -15.63
N ALA A 318 32.82 -0.72 -16.27
CA ALA A 318 33.17 -0.53 -17.68
C ALA A 318 31.93 -0.74 -18.56
N THR A 319 31.04 -1.67 -18.12
CA THR A 319 29.65 -1.78 -18.56
C THR A 319 28.78 -1.43 -17.36
N SER A 320 27.83 -0.53 -17.52
CA SER A 320 26.95 -0.12 -16.43
C SER A 320 25.91 -1.21 -16.10
N GLY A 321 25.58 -1.33 -14.83
CA GLY A 321 24.39 -2.07 -14.38
C GLY A 321 23.12 -1.31 -14.74
N SER A 322 22.09 -2.02 -15.22
CA SER A 322 20.75 -1.45 -15.42
C SER A 322 20.08 -1.20 -14.09
N GLY A 323 19.18 -0.21 -14.05
CA GLY A 323 18.24 -0.09 -12.94
C GLY A 323 17.22 -1.22 -12.96
N GLY A 324 16.72 -1.60 -11.78
CA GLY A 324 15.64 -2.56 -11.61
C GLY A 324 14.30 -1.99 -12.10
N SER A 325 13.40 -2.88 -12.54
CA SER A 325 12.02 -2.48 -12.87
C SER A 325 11.34 -1.84 -11.67
N GLY A 326 10.48 -0.85 -11.90
CA GLY A 326 9.87 -0.07 -10.81
C GLY A 326 10.65 1.20 -10.47
N GLY A 327 11.30 1.79 -11.47
CA GLY A 327 11.87 3.13 -11.41
C GLY A 327 13.32 3.22 -10.97
N GLY A 328 14.08 2.12 -10.97
CA GLY A 328 15.51 2.14 -10.67
C GLY A 328 16.32 2.88 -11.75
N GLY A 329 17.27 3.73 -11.34
CA GLY A 329 18.23 4.41 -12.22
C GLY A 329 19.41 3.51 -12.60
N SER A 330 19.91 3.62 -13.84
CA SER A 330 21.09 2.87 -14.31
C SER A 330 22.40 3.53 -13.88
N GLY A 331 23.41 2.72 -13.60
CA GLY A 331 24.76 3.19 -13.39
C GLY A 331 25.37 3.83 -14.62
N ASN A 332 26.51 4.48 -14.48
CA ASN A 332 27.27 5.03 -15.59
C ASN A 332 28.53 4.24 -15.94
N THR A 333 29.14 4.54 -17.08
CA THR A 333 30.35 3.86 -17.56
C THR A 333 31.62 4.68 -17.37
N ASN A 334 31.63 6.00 -17.54
CA ASN A 334 32.83 6.86 -17.37
C ASN A 334 32.55 8.35 -17.25
N THR A 335 32.01 9.03 -18.24
CA THR A 335 31.99 10.51 -18.30
C THR A 335 30.62 11.12 -18.22
N SER A 336 29.57 10.30 -18.27
CA SER A 336 28.17 10.73 -18.13
C SER A 336 27.71 10.61 -16.68
N SER A 337 26.71 11.38 -16.28
CA SER A 337 26.02 11.14 -15.02
C SER A 337 25.24 9.83 -15.05
N ALA A 338 25.15 9.15 -13.92
CA ALA A 338 24.22 8.03 -13.76
C ALA A 338 22.77 8.54 -13.75
N THR A 339 21.82 7.66 -14.05
CA THR A 339 20.42 8.07 -14.06
C THR A 339 19.80 8.04 -12.67
N SER A 340 18.91 8.98 -12.40
CA SER A 340 18.16 9.03 -11.15
C SER A 340 17.07 7.96 -11.12
N GLY A 341 16.67 7.60 -9.92
CA GLY A 341 15.42 6.88 -9.68
C GLY A 341 14.20 7.72 -10.06
N THR A 342 13.10 7.07 -10.35
CA THR A 342 11.85 7.71 -10.77
C THR A 342 11.02 8.15 -9.55
N ASP A 343 10.64 9.43 -9.52
CA ASP A 343 9.74 9.99 -8.50
C ASP A 343 8.35 9.34 -8.54
N GLY A 344 7.77 9.18 -7.40
CA GLY A 344 6.47 8.50 -7.23
C GLY A 344 6.57 6.97 -7.33
N LEU A 345 7.75 6.43 -7.64
CA LEU A 345 7.99 4.98 -7.62
C LEU A 345 8.98 4.55 -6.53
N GLY A 346 9.67 5.51 -5.87
CA GLY A 346 10.65 5.21 -4.82
C GLY A 346 11.90 4.50 -5.34
N GLY A 347 12.28 4.71 -6.60
CA GLY A 347 13.40 4.02 -7.25
C GLY A 347 14.75 4.43 -6.68
N GLY A 348 15.71 3.50 -6.58
CA GLY A 348 17.10 3.80 -6.23
C GLY A 348 17.85 4.46 -7.37
N GLY A 349 18.78 5.39 -7.08
CA GLY A 349 19.62 6.08 -8.06
C GLY A 349 20.83 5.24 -8.51
N GLY A 350 21.28 5.39 -9.74
CA GLY A 350 22.43 4.67 -10.29
C GLY A 350 23.77 5.14 -9.71
N GLY A 351 24.72 4.22 -9.55
CA GLY A 351 26.10 4.49 -9.15
C GLY A 351 26.93 5.12 -10.27
N ALA A 352 27.91 5.96 -9.91
CA ALA A 352 28.79 6.63 -10.86
C ALA A 352 30.26 6.32 -10.66
N ARG A 353 31.05 6.37 -11.73
CA ARG A 353 32.53 6.34 -11.70
C ARG A 353 33.05 7.74 -11.46
N GLY A 354 34.12 7.86 -10.67
CA GLY A 354 34.85 9.11 -10.53
C GLY A 354 35.66 9.47 -11.77
N GLY A 355 35.96 10.76 -11.96
CA GLY A 355 36.96 11.24 -12.89
C GLY A 355 36.46 11.93 -14.15
N GLY A 356 35.18 11.90 -14.43
CA GLY A 356 34.63 12.53 -15.66
C GLY A 356 33.72 13.75 -15.39
N GLY A 357 33.64 14.25 -14.16
CA GLY A 357 32.75 15.36 -13.83
C GLY A 357 31.26 14.99 -13.75
N GLY A 358 30.94 13.70 -13.90
CA GLY A 358 29.58 13.21 -13.76
C GLY A 358 29.10 13.15 -12.29
N ALA A 359 27.82 12.96 -12.10
CA ALA A 359 27.18 12.78 -10.80
C ALA A 359 26.57 11.37 -10.66
N SER A 360 26.32 10.93 -9.45
CA SER A 360 25.48 9.76 -9.19
C SER A 360 24.02 10.06 -9.55
N GLY A 361 23.20 9.04 -9.73
CA GLY A 361 21.75 9.22 -9.77
C GLY A 361 21.19 9.54 -8.40
N ALA A 362 20.28 10.52 -8.31
CA ALA A 362 19.45 10.71 -7.13
C ALA A 362 18.50 9.52 -6.92
N GLY A 363 18.05 9.27 -5.70
CA GLY A 363 16.89 8.45 -5.47
C GLY A 363 15.60 9.15 -5.92
N GLY A 364 14.59 8.38 -6.31
CA GLY A 364 13.25 8.90 -6.60
C GLY A 364 12.42 9.06 -5.34
N ASP A 365 11.53 10.04 -5.33
CA ASP A 365 10.58 10.26 -4.23
C ASP A 365 9.60 9.09 -4.09
N GLY A 366 9.09 8.92 -2.89
CA GLY A 366 8.07 7.93 -2.57
C GLY A 366 6.66 8.30 -3.01
N ILE A 367 5.70 7.48 -2.63
CA ILE A 367 4.27 7.66 -2.89
C ILE A 367 3.48 7.00 -1.77
N VAL A 368 2.28 7.56 -1.47
CA VAL A 368 1.27 6.92 -0.64
C VAL A 368 -0.03 6.87 -1.43
N ILE A 369 -0.62 5.66 -1.49
CA ILE A 369 -1.91 5.41 -2.12
C ILE A 369 -2.83 4.78 -1.08
N ILE A 370 -4.03 5.34 -0.92
CA ILE A 370 -5.05 4.85 0.00
C ILE A 370 -6.32 4.63 -0.82
N ARG A 371 -6.97 3.48 -0.65
CA ARG A 371 -8.25 3.24 -1.31
C ARG A 371 -9.27 2.61 -0.38
N TYR A 372 -10.54 2.82 -0.69
CA TYR A 372 -11.67 2.19 -0.01
C TYR A 372 -12.82 1.96 -0.98
N LEU A 373 -13.70 1.01 -0.66
CA LEU A 373 -14.89 0.71 -1.46
C LEU A 373 -15.87 1.89 -1.44
N LEU A 374 -16.45 2.19 -2.61
CA LEU A 374 -17.49 3.21 -2.83
C LEU A 374 -18.85 2.77 -2.30
#